data_df484e505aa04e791e25af039aaf1f40
#
_entry.id   df484e505aa04e791e25af039aaf1f40
#
_cell.length_a   1.000
_cell.length_b   1.000
_cell.length_c   1.000
_cell.angle_alpha   90.00
_cell.angle_beta   90.00
_cell.angle_gamma   90.00
#
_symmetry.space_group_name_H-M   'P 1'
#
loop_
_entity.id
_entity.type
_entity.pdbx_description
1 polymer ?
#
loop_
_entity_poly.entity_id
_entity_poly.type
_entity_poly.pdbx_seq_one_letter_code
_entity_poly.pdbx_strand_id
1 'polypeptide(L)'
;MKKYALKINKKYFIFFLSIYLLMLSVFFFTSIGTESYRFLLNMRRYFPVAVAATLALFYWNYYDFPVKKILPDCFVGLSWIFTHNILDYLAYRNVSTNINNFFDIAFGGYVFSLLVFLRIFWYLVIKRPSKLIDFIFGFIQTALLLFPLIELVYFSYYHTTISTAASIAFLQSNPNEMKEYLLQNIGVLGIFCFIAGISMLCIFLIKKNKLEVPAKISSAGFRKNKRTFLVLLVLIISISVYLPKCFAGTGIMHSMLGAKQYLDNAKKFEKYHKENFDQLQVIPSTNKFSKPSTVILVIGESAGRNFMSAYGYSANDTTPWLRKSIEKDSTHFLRFNHVYSSYGSTMQSLERALTEKNQYNNKDFSRSLTIIDLAKKAGYKTYWFSNQSVKNTADTPIQLIARTADVAYWIEDGNENNRILYDGDLLPCLKKVNANENNFIVLHVMGSHELTLHRFPPEFTRFGTVGVFDLVSNYEDSMAYDDWVLQQIFSYARENLNLQAMVFFSDHGANPYRKRVADNIPFINLRIPLIIYLSDEYEQLYPQTTSVLIEHENQYFTNDLMYELIGGILQIKSNHLDEKNDLSSKEFQFTRDTLKTDLGRKNIKDDYNENKIE
;
A
#
# COMPACT_ATOMS: atom_id res chain seq x y z
N MET A 1 -30.13 50.40 -32.31
CA MET A 1 -29.43 49.23 -31.68
C MET A 1 -28.15 48.98 -32.46
N LYS A 2 -27.00 49.50 -32.00
CA LYS A 2 -25.67 49.22 -32.62
C LYS A 2 -25.32 47.76 -32.32
N LYS A 3 -25.16 46.96 -33.37
CA LYS A 3 -24.59 45.62 -33.33
C LYS A 3 -23.19 45.65 -32.65
N TYR A 4 -23.12 45.27 -31.38
CA TYR A 4 -21.85 44.85 -30.79
C TYR A 4 -21.55 43.43 -31.28
N ALA A 5 -21.06 43.32 -32.50
CA ALA A 5 -20.33 42.16 -32.92
C ALA A 5 -19.07 42.07 -32.01
N LEU A 6 -19.04 41.12 -31.09
CA LEU A 6 -17.83 40.70 -30.42
C LEU A 6 -16.84 40.29 -31.53
N LYS A 7 -15.97 41.23 -31.98
CA LYS A 7 -14.78 40.83 -32.72
C LYS A 7 -13.92 40.07 -31.73
N ILE A 8 -14.07 38.74 -31.71
CA ILE A 8 -13.15 37.86 -30.98
C ILE A 8 -11.77 38.22 -31.49
N ASN A 9 -10.94 38.80 -30.63
CA ASN A 9 -9.60 39.16 -31.00
C ASN A 9 -8.85 37.86 -31.36
N LYS A 10 -8.42 37.73 -32.63
CA LYS A 10 -7.76 36.55 -33.19
C LYS A 10 -6.69 35.99 -32.24
N LYS A 11 -5.99 36.84 -31.49
CA LYS A 11 -4.98 36.47 -30.49
C LYS A 11 -5.54 35.58 -29.37
N TYR A 12 -6.69 35.92 -28.80
CA TYR A 12 -7.28 35.17 -27.68
C TYR A 12 -7.95 33.90 -28.15
N PHE A 13 -8.46 33.85 -29.39
CA PHE A 13 -8.93 32.62 -29.99
C PHE A 13 -7.76 31.63 -30.19
N ILE A 14 -6.60 32.12 -30.64
CA ILE A 14 -5.39 31.29 -30.77
C ILE A 14 -4.96 30.78 -29.39
N PHE A 15 -4.94 31.63 -28.33
CA PHE A 15 -4.61 31.20 -26.97
C PHE A 15 -5.56 30.11 -26.48
N PHE A 16 -6.87 30.29 -26.63
CA PHE A 16 -7.86 29.27 -26.29
C PHE A 16 -7.59 27.95 -27.01
N LEU A 17 -7.42 28.01 -28.32
CA LEU A 17 -7.15 26.82 -29.11
C LEU A 17 -5.84 26.13 -28.70
N SER A 18 -4.77 26.90 -28.45
CA SER A 18 -3.48 26.36 -28.02
C SER A 18 -3.55 25.67 -26.65
N ILE A 19 -4.23 26.29 -25.67
CA ILE A 19 -4.41 25.71 -24.33
C ILE A 19 -5.28 24.46 -24.41
N TYR A 20 -6.36 24.52 -25.17
CA TYR A 20 -7.29 23.40 -25.33
C TYR A 20 -6.62 22.21 -26.01
N LEU A 21 -5.88 22.45 -27.10
CA LEU A 21 -5.12 21.42 -27.81
C LEU A 21 -3.98 20.86 -26.95
N LEU A 22 -3.30 21.69 -26.14
CA LEU A 22 -2.29 21.21 -25.21
C LEU A 22 -2.87 20.19 -24.23
N MET A 23 -4.01 20.52 -23.60
CA MET A 23 -4.67 19.62 -22.64
C MET A 23 -5.11 18.30 -23.30
N LEU A 24 -5.69 18.40 -24.50
CA LEU A 24 -6.08 17.22 -25.27
C LEU A 24 -4.87 16.38 -25.70
N SER A 25 -3.77 17.02 -26.09
CA SER A 25 -2.55 16.32 -26.47
C SER A 25 -1.93 15.58 -25.30
N VAL A 26 -1.81 16.23 -24.12
CA VAL A 26 -1.32 15.56 -22.89
C VAL A 26 -2.19 14.35 -22.59
N PHE A 27 -3.51 14.50 -22.57
CA PHE A 27 -4.43 13.39 -22.32
C PHE A 27 -4.26 12.29 -23.38
N PHE A 28 -4.22 12.62 -24.66
CA PHE A 28 -4.09 11.66 -25.75
C PHE A 28 -2.80 10.84 -25.64
N PHE A 29 -1.66 11.52 -25.48
CA PHE A 29 -0.36 10.84 -25.43
C PHE A 29 -0.15 10.01 -24.15
N THR A 30 -0.76 10.42 -23.03
CA THR A 30 -0.64 9.67 -21.75
C THR A 30 -1.72 8.62 -21.56
N SER A 31 -2.75 8.60 -22.41
CA SER A 31 -3.89 7.67 -22.33
C SER A 31 -3.96 6.72 -23.54
N ILE A 32 -2.82 6.42 -24.17
CA ILE A 32 -2.76 5.50 -25.31
C ILE A 32 -3.31 4.14 -24.88
N GLY A 33 -4.35 3.66 -25.57
CA GLY A 33 -5.04 2.41 -25.29
C GLY A 33 -6.38 2.56 -24.54
N THR A 34 -6.80 3.79 -24.19
CA THR A 34 -8.12 4.01 -23.60
C THR A 34 -9.24 4.06 -24.67
N GLU A 35 -10.47 3.74 -24.26
CA GLU A 35 -11.63 3.73 -25.14
C GLU A 35 -11.93 5.12 -25.73
N SER A 36 -12.30 5.16 -27.00
CA SER A 36 -12.55 6.39 -27.78
C SER A 36 -13.63 7.31 -27.17
N TYR A 37 -14.64 6.76 -26.46
CA TYR A 37 -15.67 7.56 -25.81
C TYR A 37 -15.10 8.44 -24.67
N ARG A 38 -14.05 8.00 -23.99
CA ARG A 38 -13.36 8.78 -22.93
C ARG A 38 -12.69 10.02 -23.48
N PHE A 39 -12.15 9.93 -24.70
CA PHE A 39 -11.59 11.09 -25.38
C PHE A 39 -12.65 12.17 -25.63
N LEU A 40 -13.82 11.79 -26.17
CA LEU A 40 -14.93 12.72 -26.40
C LEU A 40 -15.46 13.35 -25.09
N LEU A 41 -15.54 12.55 -24.01
CA LEU A 41 -15.95 13.04 -22.70
C LEU A 41 -14.96 14.08 -22.15
N ASN A 42 -13.65 13.88 -22.32
CA ASN A 42 -12.62 14.79 -21.85
C ASN A 42 -12.50 16.04 -22.74
N MET A 43 -12.75 15.96 -24.03
CA MET A 43 -12.92 17.14 -24.88
C MET A 43 -13.95 18.12 -24.28
N ARG A 44 -15.13 17.63 -23.89
CA ARG A 44 -16.17 18.43 -23.25
C ARG A 44 -15.70 19.01 -21.92
N ARG A 45 -14.95 18.26 -21.12
CA ARG A 45 -14.50 18.65 -19.77
C ARG A 45 -13.38 19.68 -19.78
N TYR A 46 -12.45 19.62 -20.75
CA TYR A 46 -11.33 20.57 -20.84
C TYR A 46 -11.74 21.91 -21.46
N PHE A 47 -12.86 21.97 -22.16
CA PHE A 47 -13.34 23.22 -22.78
C PHE A 47 -13.50 24.35 -21.74
N PRO A 48 -14.26 24.21 -20.64
CA PRO A 48 -14.40 25.28 -19.66
C PRO A 48 -13.08 25.65 -18.98
N VAL A 49 -12.15 24.70 -18.81
CA VAL A 49 -10.80 24.96 -18.28
C VAL A 49 -10.01 25.88 -19.21
N ALA A 50 -10.01 25.58 -20.50
CA ALA A 50 -9.33 26.41 -21.51
C ALA A 50 -9.96 27.81 -21.62
N VAL A 51 -11.29 27.92 -21.50
CA VAL A 51 -11.98 29.21 -21.42
C VAL A 51 -11.52 30.01 -20.21
N ALA A 52 -11.49 29.39 -19.01
CA ALA A 52 -11.05 30.06 -17.79
C ALA A 52 -9.58 30.55 -17.89
N ALA A 53 -8.68 29.70 -18.40
CA ALA A 53 -7.27 30.07 -18.59
C ALA A 53 -7.10 31.21 -19.63
N THR A 54 -7.88 31.18 -20.71
CA THR A 54 -7.87 32.24 -21.71
C THR A 54 -8.38 33.56 -21.14
N LEU A 55 -9.44 33.54 -20.33
CA LEU A 55 -9.94 34.73 -19.63
C LEU A 55 -8.93 35.27 -18.62
N ALA A 56 -8.19 34.39 -17.94
CA ALA A 56 -7.12 34.80 -17.03
C ALA A 56 -6.02 35.56 -17.78
N LEU A 57 -5.57 35.04 -18.93
CA LEU A 57 -4.62 35.73 -19.81
C LEU A 57 -5.18 37.03 -20.40
N PHE A 58 -6.48 37.03 -20.76
CA PHE A 58 -7.14 38.25 -21.24
C PHE A 58 -7.11 39.37 -20.20
N TYR A 59 -7.57 39.11 -18.97
CA TYR A 59 -7.60 40.14 -17.92
C TYR A 59 -6.21 40.56 -17.47
N TRP A 60 -5.24 39.63 -17.45
CA TRP A 60 -3.84 39.93 -17.18
C TRP A 60 -3.29 41.00 -18.15
N ASN A 61 -3.47 40.72 -19.46
CA ASN A 61 -3.05 41.69 -20.52
C ASN A 61 -3.90 42.98 -20.54
N TYR A 62 -5.21 42.87 -20.28
CA TYR A 62 -6.09 44.06 -20.25
C TYR A 62 -5.64 45.09 -19.24
N TYR A 63 -5.12 44.66 -18.10
CA TYR A 63 -4.58 45.56 -17.05
C TYR A 63 -3.09 45.83 -17.19
N ASP A 64 -2.44 45.43 -18.25
CA ASP A 64 -1.00 45.62 -18.54
C ASP A 64 -0.07 45.04 -17.45
N PHE A 65 -0.42 43.93 -16.85
CA PHE A 65 0.49 43.23 -15.96
C PHE A 65 1.69 42.64 -16.73
N PRO A 66 2.91 42.70 -16.18
CA PRO A 66 4.10 42.16 -16.85
C PRO A 66 3.98 40.63 -17.08
N VAL A 67 4.23 40.18 -18.31
CA VAL A 67 4.14 38.75 -18.67
C VAL A 67 5.05 37.86 -17.80
N LYS A 68 6.25 38.34 -17.45
CA LYS A 68 7.19 37.60 -16.59
C LYS A 68 6.62 37.28 -15.19
N LYS A 69 5.60 38.01 -14.74
CA LYS A 69 5.00 37.89 -13.42
C LYS A 69 3.89 36.84 -13.35
N ILE A 70 3.40 36.33 -14.49
CA ILE A 70 2.47 35.23 -14.55
C ILE A 70 3.18 33.86 -14.55
N LEU A 71 4.49 33.81 -14.83
CA LEU A 71 5.25 32.58 -14.97
C LEU A 71 5.21 31.65 -13.76
N PRO A 72 5.26 32.13 -12.48
CA PRO A 72 5.09 31.26 -11.33
C PRO A 72 3.74 30.53 -11.33
N ASP A 73 2.64 31.23 -11.66
CA ASP A 73 1.30 30.65 -11.73
C ASP A 73 1.20 29.64 -12.89
N CYS A 74 1.82 29.94 -14.03
CA CYS A 74 1.94 29.01 -15.16
C CYS A 74 2.71 27.74 -14.76
N PHE A 75 3.83 27.89 -14.05
CA PHE A 75 4.66 26.78 -13.63
C PHE A 75 3.88 25.84 -12.70
N VAL A 76 3.13 26.38 -11.72
CA VAL A 76 2.26 25.57 -10.85
C VAL A 76 1.22 24.80 -11.68
N GLY A 77 0.50 25.49 -12.57
CA GLY A 77 -0.53 24.86 -13.41
C GLY A 77 0.03 23.76 -14.31
N LEU A 78 1.16 24.03 -14.97
CA LEU A 78 1.82 23.05 -15.85
C LEU A 78 2.40 21.87 -15.08
N SER A 79 2.94 22.07 -13.86
CA SER A 79 3.41 20.96 -13.03
C SER A 79 2.30 19.95 -12.73
N TRP A 80 1.10 20.40 -12.40
CA TRP A 80 -0.05 19.52 -12.21
C TRP A 80 -0.52 18.85 -13.51
N ILE A 81 -0.52 19.59 -14.63
CA ILE A 81 -0.92 19.03 -15.93
C ILE A 81 0.02 17.90 -16.38
N PHE A 82 1.32 18.06 -16.14
CA PHE A 82 2.31 17.15 -16.72
C PHE A 82 2.80 16.07 -15.77
N THR A 83 3.04 16.38 -14.47
CA THR A 83 3.82 15.48 -13.60
C THR A 83 3.13 14.12 -13.48
N HIS A 84 1.95 14.05 -12.86
CA HIS A 84 1.26 12.78 -12.66
C HIS A 84 1.03 12.03 -13.99
N ASN A 85 0.54 12.73 -15.01
CA ASN A 85 0.22 12.11 -16.30
C ASN A 85 1.43 11.49 -17.00
N ILE A 86 2.59 12.17 -16.97
CA ILE A 86 3.82 11.64 -17.57
C ILE A 86 4.36 10.47 -16.73
N LEU A 87 4.40 10.61 -15.41
CA LEU A 87 4.92 9.57 -14.52
C LEU A 87 4.07 8.29 -14.60
N ASP A 88 2.76 8.43 -14.64
CA ASP A 88 1.82 7.32 -14.79
C ASP A 88 1.99 6.63 -16.15
N TYR A 89 2.11 7.40 -17.24
CA TYR A 89 2.44 6.85 -18.55
C TYR A 89 3.78 6.09 -18.57
N LEU A 90 4.82 6.63 -17.92
CA LEU A 90 6.13 5.97 -17.86
C LEU A 90 6.09 4.68 -17.02
N ALA A 91 5.29 4.68 -15.94
CA ALA A 91 5.12 3.52 -15.07
C ALA A 91 4.35 2.38 -15.76
N TYR A 92 3.28 2.70 -16.49
CA TYR A 92 2.27 1.70 -16.89
C TYR A 92 2.05 1.59 -18.40
N ARG A 93 2.91 2.19 -19.24
CA ARG A 93 2.75 2.17 -20.72
C ARG A 93 2.57 0.78 -21.33
N ASN A 94 3.04 -0.26 -20.63
CA ASN A 94 2.97 -1.66 -21.08
C ASN A 94 1.85 -2.46 -20.38
N VAL A 95 1.05 -1.81 -19.52
CA VAL A 95 -0.01 -2.44 -18.76
C VAL A 95 -1.33 -1.77 -19.11
N SER A 96 -2.35 -2.54 -19.45
CA SER A 96 -3.70 -2.02 -19.68
C SER A 96 -4.29 -1.55 -18.34
N THR A 97 -4.06 -0.31 -17.96
CA THR A 97 -4.63 0.28 -16.74
C THR A 97 -5.75 1.25 -17.10
N ASN A 98 -6.79 1.30 -16.27
CA ASN A 98 -7.87 2.29 -16.36
C ASN A 98 -7.41 3.65 -15.79
N ILE A 99 -6.49 4.30 -16.48
CA ILE A 99 -5.90 5.57 -16.06
C ILE A 99 -6.95 6.68 -16.18
N ASN A 100 -7.24 7.36 -15.08
CA ASN A 100 -8.19 8.49 -15.05
C ASN A 100 -7.46 9.82 -14.85
N ASN A 101 -6.64 10.21 -15.82
CA ASN A 101 -5.76 11.39 -15.76
C ASN A 101 -6.49 12.73 -15.97
N PHE A 102 -7.81 12.67 -16.11
CA PHE A 102 -8.61 13.85 -16.39
C PHE A 102 -8.46 14.95 -15.36
N PHE A 103 -8.45 14.59 -14.08
CA PHE A 103 -8.55 15.58 -13.02
C PHE A 103 -7.24 16.35 -12.80
N ASP A 104 -6.09 15.76 -13.01
CA ASP A 104 -4.79 16.44 -12.90
C ASP A 104 -4.66 17.55 -13.94
N ILE A 105 -5.04 17.26 -15.19
CA ILE A 105 -5.05 18.25 -16.28
C ILE A 105 -6.03 19.39 -15.99
N ALA A 106 -7.25 19.06 -15.56
CA ALA A 106 -8.27 20.05 -15.25
C ALA A 106 -7.89 20.88 -14.01
N PHE A 107 -7.37 20.22 -12.97
CA PHE A 107 -6.94 20.87 -11.74
C PHE A 107 -5.83 21.89 -12.00
N GLY A 108 -4.78 21.50 -12.75
CA GLY A 108 -3.69 22.42 -13.12
C GLY A 108 -4.17 23.67 -13.86
N GLY A 109 -5.09 23.50 -14.83
CA GLY A 109 -5.67 24.63 -15.56
C GLY A 109 -6.57 25.54 -14.71
N TYR A 110 -7.37 24.97 -13.81
CA TYR A 110 -8.18 25.76 -12.88
C TYR A 110 -7.34 26.45 -11.80
N VAL A 111 -6.31 25.78 -11.27
CA VAL A 111 -5.37 26.38 -10.32
C VAL A 111 -4.66 27.59 -10.93
N PHE A 112 -4.12 27.43 -12.14
CA PHE A 112 -3.54 28.57 -12.88
C PHE A 112 -4.52 29.73 -13.00
N SER A 113 -5.75 29.45 -13.46
CA SER A 113 -6.77 30.49 -13.67
C SER A 113 -7.16 31.17 -12.36
N LEU A 114 -7.34 30.42 -11.30
CA LEU A 114 -7.71 30.92 -9.98
C LEU A 114 -6.63 31.82 -9.39
N LEU A 115 -5.35 31.39 -9.43
CA LEU A 115 -4.23 32.19 -8.94
C LEU A 115 -4.16 33.53 -9.66
N VAL A 116 -4.30 33.54 -10.98
CA VAL A 116 -4.30 34.78 -11.77
C VAL A 116 -5.50 35.68 -11.44
N PHE A 117 -6.72 35.10 -11.35
CA PHE A 117 -7.91 35.88 -11.01
C PHE A 117 -7.86 36.49 -9.60
N LEU A 118 -7.41 35.69 -8.61
CA LEU A 118 -7.23 36.15 -7.24
C LEU A 118 -6.23 37.30 -7.16
N ARG A 119 -5.14 37.23 -7.92
CA ARG A 119 -4.12 38.29 -7.97
C ARG A 119 -4.68 39.57 -8.58
N ILE A 120 -5.36 39.49 -9.73
CA ILE A 120 -5.98 40.67 -10.36
C ILE A 120 -7.05 41.26 -9.43
N PHE A 121 -7.93 40.41 -8.87
CA PHE A 121 -8.97 40.80 -7.94
C PHE A 121 -8.41 41.57 -6.74
N TRP A 122 -7.34 41.05 -6.14
CA TRP A 122 -6.67 41.70 -5.01
C TRP A 122 -6.18 43.12 -5.36
N TYR A 123 -5.49 43.26 -6.50
CA TYR A 123 -4.99 44.57 -6.91
C TYR A 123 -6.10 45.56 -7.31
N LEU A 124 -7.25 45.07 -7.77
CA LEU A 124 -8.44 45.91 -7.99
C LEU A 124 -9.00 46.48 -6.68
N VAL A 125 -8.86 45.75 -5.57
CA VAL A 125 -9.37 46.15 -4.24
C VAL A 125 -8.37 47.06 -3.52
N ILE A 126 -7.13 46.62 -3.36
CA ILE A 126 -6.12 47.27 -2.50
C ILE A 126 -5.39 48.40 -3.23
N LYS A 127 -5.21 48.30 -4.54
CA LYS A 127 -4.55 49.31 -5.40
C LYS A 127 -3.13 49.69 -5.00
N ARG A 128 -2.43 48.88 -4.24
CA ARG A 128 -1.04 49.07 -3.81
C ARG A 128 -0.30 47.76 -3.66
N PRO A 129 1.05 47.77 -3.81
CA PRO A 129 1.87 46.57 -3.55
C PRO A 129 1.72 46.09 -2.10
N SER A 130 1.77 44.78 -1.88
CA SER A 130 1.65 44.21 -0.54
C SER A 130 2.61 43.03 -0.37
N LYS A 131 3.57 43.17 0.54
CA LYS A 131 4.50 42.08 0.90
C LYS A 131 3.78 40.87 1.46
N LEU A 132 2.65 41.09 2.18
CA LEU A 132 1.83 39.99 2.73
C LEU A 132 1.22 39.14 1.60
N ILE A 133 0.76 39.78 0.54
CA ILE A 133 0.20 39.05 -0.62
C ILE A 133 1.26 38.30 -1.40
N ASP A 134 2.42 38.90 -1.61
CA ASP A 134 3.55 38.23 -2.23
C ASP A 134 3.93 36.97 -1.45
N PHE A 135 3.93 37.06 -0.11
CA PHE A 135 4.15 35.95 0.80
C PHE A 135 3.05 34.87 0.67
N ILE A 136 1.77 35.24 0.75
CA ILE A 136 0.63 34.33 0.65
C ILE A 136 0.67 33.55 -0.69
N PHE A 137 0.86 34.27 -1.81
CA PHE A 137 0.94 33.61 -3.12
C PHE A 137 2.16 32.68 -3.23
N GLY A 138 3.33 33.10 -2.75
CA GLY A 138 4.52 32.27 -2.73
C GLY A 138 4.34 31.00 -1.90
N PHE A 139 3.69 31.11 -0.74
CA PHE A 139 3.37 29.99 0.13
C PHE A 139 2.37 29.03 -0.52
N ILE A 140 1.25 29.56 -1.07
CA ILE A 140 0.23 28.73 -1.76
C ILE A 140 0.84 28.01 -2.96
N GLN A 141 1.64 28.70 -3.77
CA GLN A 141 2.32 28.12 -4.93
C GLN A 141 3.28 27.01 -4.49
N THR A 142 4.03 27.20 -3.41
CA THR A 142 4.92 26.17 -2.86
C THR A 142 4.13 24.97 -2.36
N ALA A 143 3.05 25.19 -1.61
CA ALA A 143 2.18 24.10 -1.13
C ALA A 143 1.56 23.30 -2.28
N LEU A 144 1.14 23.98 -3.35
CA LEU A 144 0.60 23.30 -4.55
C LEU A 144 1.68 22.52 -5.32
N LEU A 145 2.92 23.00 -5.36
CA LEU A 145 4.04 22.31 -6.00
C LEU A 145 4.57 21.13 -5.19
N LEU A 146 4.29 21.09 -3.88
CA LEU A 146 4.74 20.01 -3.01
C LEU A 146 4.23 18.64 -3.48
N PHE A 147 2.96 18.54 -3.92
CA PHE A 147 2.38 17.31 -4.41
C PHE A 147 3.09 16.75 -5.66
N PRO A 148 3.26 17.53 -6.76
CA PRO A 148 4.05 17.08 -7.91
C PRO A 148 5.50 16.74 -7.55
N LEU A 149 6.12 17.46 -6.60
CA LEU A 149 7.49 17.17 -6.15
C LEU A 149 7.57 15.86 -5.38
N ILE A 150 6.61 15.56 -4.50
CA ILE A 150 6.53 14.29 -3.78
C ILE A 150 6.37 13.14 -4.79
N GLU A 151 5.52 13.28 -5.80
CA GLU A 151 5.35 12.26 -6.85
C GLU A 151 6.64 12.04 -7.66
N LEU A 152 7.35 13.11 -8.01
CA LEU A 152 8.66 13.01 -8.70
C LEU A 152 9.69 12.27 -7.85
N VAL A 153 9.79 12.60 -6.55
CA VAL A 153 10.70 11.91 -5.62
C VAL A 153 10.29 10.45 -5.50
N TYR A 154 9.02 10.16 -5.27
CA TYR A 154 8.51 8.80 -5.18
C TYR A 154 8.83 7.99 -6.45
N PHE A 155 8.54 8.56 -7.62
CA PHE A 155 8.82 7.93 -8.91
C PHE A 155 10.32 7.68 -9.12
N SER A 156 11.19 8.58 -8.70
CA SER A 156 12.64 8.40 -8.83
C SER A 156 13.16 7.20 -8.04
N TYR A 157 12.45 6.82 -6.96
CA TYR A 157 12.78 5.68 -6.12
C TYR A 157 12.13 4.37 -6.58
N TYR A 158 10.85 4.42 -6.96
CA TYR A 158 10.03 3.22 -7.16
C TYR A 158 9.65 2.98 -8.63
N HIS A 159 9.88 3.95 -9.54
CA HIS A 159 9.49 3.91 -10.95
C HIS A 159 7.99 3.66 -11.17
N THR A 160 7.16 3.95 -10.16
CA THR A 160 5.70 3.89 -10.19
C THR A 160 5.12 5.18 -9.61
N THR A 161 3.84 5.47 -9.89
CA THR A 161 3.11 6.55 -9.22
C THR A 161 2.61 6.10 -7.84
N ILE A 162 2.23 7.07 -6.98
CA ILE A 162 1.70 6.76 -5.65
C ILE A 162 0.34 6.08 -5.80
N SER A 163 0.30 4.79 -5.47
CA SER A 163 -0.90 3.96 -5.55
C SER A 163 -1.74 4.00 -4.29
N THR A 164 -2.95 3.42 -4.36
CA THR A 164 -3.78 3.18 -3.18
C THR A 164 -3.07 2.30 -2.15
N ALA A 165 -2.31 1.28 -2.60
CA ALA A 165 -1.55 0.41 -1.71
C ALA A 165 -0.44 1.18 -0.97
N ALA A 166 0.33 2.02 -1.68
CA ALA A 166 1.33 2.90 -1.07
C ALA A 166 0.70 3.89 -0.08
N SER A 167 -0.48 4.42 -0.42
CA SER A 167 -1.24 5.32 0.46
C SER A 167 -1.76 4.61 1.70
N ILE A 168 -2.19 3.34 1.61
CA ILE A 168 -2.57 2.51 2.75
C ILE A 168 -1.35 2.32 3.67
N ALA A 169 -0.22 1.89 3.12
CA ALA A 169 1.01 1.72 3.90
C ALA A 169 1.40 3.01 4.63
N PHE A 170 1.36 4.17 3.94
CA PHE A 170 1.64 5.47 4.55
C PHE A 170 0.67 5.82 5.70
N LEU A 171 -0.64 5.62 5.51
CA LEU A 171 -1.66 5.95 6.54
C LEU A 171 -1.60 5.01 7.75
N GLN A 172 -1.00 3.84 7.60
CA GLN A 172 -0.88 2.83 8.66
C GLN A 172 0.48 2.84 9.35
N SER A 173 1.50 3.49 8.76
CA SER A 173 2.82 3.61 9.36
C SER A 173 2.75 4.41 10.66
N ASN A 174 3.38 3.92 11.71
CA ASN A 174 3.58 4.67 12.93
C ASN A 174 4.74 5.69 12.78
N PRO A 175 4.85 6.71 13.67
CA PRO A 175 5.90 7.72 13.57
C PRO A 175 7.34 7.15 13.57
N ASN A 176 7.58 6.05 14.27
CA ASN A 176 8.90 5.43 14.33
C ASN A 176 9.22 4.72 13.01
N GLU A 177 8.30 3.91 12.48
CA GLU A 177 8.44 3.29 11.16
C GLU A 177 8.63 4.35 10.05
N MET A 178 7.85 5.43 10.08
CA MET A 178 8.02 6.53 9.13
C MET A 178 9.40 7.18 9.22
N LYS A 179 9.88 7.42 10.45
CA LYS A 179 11.23 7.95 10.68
C LYS A 179 12.30 6.99 10.16
N GLU A 180 12.18 5.70 10.48
CA GLU A 180 13.10 4.66 10.05
C GLU A 180 13.13 4.54 8.52
N TYR A 181 11.95 4.51 7.89
CA TYR A 181 11.82 4.49 6.44
C TYR A 181 12.48 5.70 5.76
N LEU A 182 12.26 6.92 6.28
CA LEU A 182 12.87 8.13 5.74
C LEU A 182 14.40 8.12 5.92
N LEU A 183 14.90 7.66 7.08
CA LEU A 183 16.33 7.57 7.33
C LEU A 183 17.02 6.54 6.44
N GLN A 184 16.38 5.39 6.23
CA GLN A 184 16.92 4.32 5.41
C GLN A 184 16.95 4.69 3.92
N ASN A 185 15.82 5.24 3.40
CA ASN A 185 15.66 5.45 1.96
C ASN A 185 16.20 6.79 1.47
N ILE A 186 16.14 7.82 2.29
CA ILE A 186 16.52 9.20 1.95
C ILE A 186 17.79 9.64 2.68
N GLY A 187 18.00 9.15 3.90
CA GLY A 187 19.09 9.55 4.77
C GLY A 187 18.94 10.96 5.35
N VAL A 188 19.70 11.27 6.40
CA VAL A 188 19.65 12.59 7.07
C VAL A 188 19.97 13.74 6.10
N LEU A 189 20.99 13.55 5.26
CA LEU A 189 21.41 14.56 4.29
C LEU A 189 20.32 14.81 3.22
N GLY A 190 19.69 13.74 2.72
CA GLY A 190 18.62 13.86 1.74
C GLY A 190 17.38 14.58 2.30
N ILE A 191 16.99 14.28 3.53
CA ILE A 191 15.89 14.98 4.22
C ILE A 191 16.22 16.47 4.38
N PHE A 192 17.45 16.79 4.81
CA PHE A 192 17.90 18.18 4.93
C PHE A 192 17.88 18.91 3.58
N CYS A 193 18.41 18.28 2.52
CA CYS A 193 18.39 18.86 1.17
C CYS A 193 16.97 19.08 0.65
N PHE A 194 16.04 18.19 0.94
CA PHE A 194 14.64 18.32 0.55
C PHE A 194 13.97 19.52 1.25
N ILE A 195 14.12 19.64 2.56
CA ILE A 195 13.60 20.77 3.35
C ILE A 195 14.22 22.10 2.90
N ALA A 196 15.54 22.13 2.72
CA ALA A 196 16.25 23.31 2.23
C ALA A 196 15.79 23.70 0.81
N GLY A 197 15.60 22.72 -0.07
CA GLY A 197 15.09 22.94 -1.43
C GLY A 197 13.69 23.55 -1.46
N ILE A 198 12.76 23.01 -0.65
CA ILE A 198 11.40 23.58 -0.51
C ILE A 198 11.45 25.00 0.05
N SER A 199 12.28 25.24 1.06
CA SER A 199 12.44 26.57 1.66
C SER A 199 13.00 27.57 0.64
N MET A 200 14.01 27.19 -0.13
CA MET A 200 14.57 28.00 -1.20
C MET A 200 13.54 28.29 -2.31
N LEU A 201 12.76 27.28 -2.71
CA LEU A 201 11.67 27.41 -3.68
C LEU A 201 10.63 28.43 -3.18
N CYS A 202 10.22 28.33 -1.91
CA CYS A 202 9.28 29.28 -1.31
C CYS A 202 9.80 30.72 -1.34
N ILE A 203 11.03 30.93 -0.89
CA ILE A 203 11.68 32.24 -0.91
C ILE A 203 11.80 32.78 -2.34
N PHE A 204 12.16 31.92 -3.30
CA PHE A 204 12.25 32.27 -4.71
C PHE A 204 10.89 32.74 -5.26
N LEU A 205 9.82 31.96 -5.00
CA LEU A 205 8.47 32.30 -5.43
C LEU A 205 7.97 33.60 -4.79
N ILE A 206 8.19 33.81 -3.50
CA ILE A 206 7.86 35.09 -2.81
C ILE A 206 8.54 36.25 -3.51
N LYS A 207 9.84 36.15 -3.82
CA LYS A 207 10.59 37.20 -4.54
C LYS A 207 10.06 37.43 -5.96
N LYS A 208 9.68 36.37 -6.68
CA LYS A 208 9.12 36.44 -8.05
C LYS A 208 7.72 37.05 -8.08
N ASN A 209 6.95 36.86 -7.00
CA ASN A 209 5.59 37.39 -6.87
C ASN A 209 5.53 38.91 -6.63
N LYS A 210 6.63 39.56 -6.26
CA LYS A 210 6.67 41.03 -6.11
C LYS A 210 6.16 41.69 -7.39
N LEU A 211 5.08 42.44 -7.27
CA LEU A 211 4.38 43.06 -8.39
C LEU A 211 4.09 44.53 -8.09
N GLU A 212 4.36 45.39 -9.05
CA GLU A 212 3.92 46.78 -9.03
C GLU A 212 2.49 46.88 -9.57
N VAL A 213 1.70 47.78 -9.00
CA VAL A 213 0.30 47.97 -9.44
C VAL A 213 0.30 48.65 -10.80
N PRO A 214 -0.29 48.04 -11.84
CA PRO A 214 -0.37 48.67 -13.15
C PRO A 214 -1.11 50.00 -13.10
N ALA A 215 -0.65 50.98 -13.90
CA ALA A 215 -1.24 52.30 -13.98
C ALA A 215 -2.74 52.30 -14.27
N LYS A 216 -3.20 51.35 -15.10
CA LYS A 216 -4.63 51.16 -15.39
C LYS A 216 -5.48 50.82 -14.15
N ILE A 217 -4.92 50.17 -13.15
CA ILE A 217 -5.60 49.86 -11.90
C ILE A 217 -5.51 51.01 -10.93
N SER A 218 -4.33 51.63 -10.76
CA SER A 218 -4.10 52.70 -9.81
C SER A 218 -4.88 54.00 -10.17
N SER A 219 -4.98 54.30 -11.46
CA SER A 219 -5.67 55.50 -11.97
C SER A 219 -7.17 55.36 -12.16
N ALA A 220 -7.70 54.12 -12.26
CA ALA A 220 -9.11 53.91 -12.51
C ALA A 220 -9.96 54.02 -11.23
N GLY A 221 -11.01 54.86 -11.27
CA GLY A 221 -12.03 54.87 -10.21
C GLY A 221 -12.77 53.54 -10.08
N PHE A 222 -13.28 53.23 -8.88
CA PHE A 222 -14.00 51.96 -8.58
C PHE A 222 -15.17 51.72 -9.56
N ARG A 223 -15.91 52.75 -9.95
CA ARG A 223 -17.03 52.66 -10.89
C ARG A 223 -16.62 52.09 -12.26
N LYS A 224 -15.42 52.38 -12.75
CA LYS A 224 -14.92 51.92 -14.06
C LYS A 224 -14.57 50.41 -14.02
N ASN A 225 -14.18 49.91 -12.87
CA ASN A 225 -13.77 48.51 -12.68
C ASN A 225 -14.87 47.60 -12.11
N LYS A 226 -16.04 48.17 -11.74
CA LYS A 226 -17.14 47.41 -11.07
C LYS A 226 -17.59 46.17 -11.85
N ARG A 227 -17.74 46.28 -13.18
CA ARG A 227 -18.15 45.10 -14.01
C ARG A 227 -17.09 44.01 -14.00
N THR A 228 -15.81 44.38 -14.18
CA THR A 228 -14.71 43.40 -14.14
C THR A 228 -14.59 42.76 -12.76
N PHE A 229 -14.74 43.56 -11.70
CA PHE A 229 -14.74 43.04 -10.32
C PHE A 229 -15.82 41.98 -10.12
N LEU A 230 -17.06 42.23 -10.57
CA LEU A 230 -18.16 41.28 -10.46
C LEU A 230 -17.91 40.01 -11.29
N VAL A 231 -17.41 40.14 -12.52
CA VAL A 231 -17.08 39.00 -13.37
C VAL A 231 -15.97 38.15 -12.72
N LEU A 232 -14.89 38.77 -12.24
CA LEU A 232 -13.82 38.05 -11.55
C LEU A 232 -14.33 37.35 -10.29
N LEU A 233 -15.18 38.02 -9.51
CA LEU A 233 -15.79 37.42 -8.32
C LEU A 233 -16.60 36.16 -8.66
N VAL A 234 -17.43 36.22 -9.70
CA VAL A 234 -18.20 35.05 -10.17
C VAL A 234 -17.27 33.95 -10.65
N LEU A 235 -16.22 34.25 -11.42
CA LEU A 235 -15.26 33.25 -11.89
C LEU A 235 -14.48 32.61 -10.73
N ILE A 236 -14.02 33.41 -9.76
CA ILE A 236 -13.34 32.92 -8.56
C ILE A 236 -14.26 31.98 -7.78
N ILE A 237 -15.48 32.37 -7.49
CA ILE A 237 -16.45 31.53 -6.76
C ILE A 237 -16.73 30.25 -7.53
N SER A 238 -17.01 30.33 -8.83
CA SER A 238 -17.32 29.16 -9.66
C SER A 238 -16.19 28.15 -9.68
N ILE A 239 -14.94 28.62 -9.85
CA ILE A 239 -13.76 27.73 -9.80
C ILE A 239 -13.56 27.20 -8.40
N SER A 240 -13.66 28.02 -7.36
CA SER A 240 -13.43 27.60 -5.96
C SER A 240 -14.43 26.54 -5.50
N VAL A 241 -15.68 26.58 -5.96
CA VAL A 241 -16.69 25.54 -5.66
C VAL A 241 -16.37 24.21 -6.36
N TYR A 242 -15.82 24.26 -7.57
CA TYR A 242 -15.53 23.04 -8.34
C TYR A 242 -14.13 22.46 -8.06
N LEU A 243 -13.18 23.29 -7.62
CA LEU A 243 -11.77 22.92 -7.41
C LEU A 243 -11.58 21.74 -6.42
N PRO A 244 -12.29 21.65 -5.28
CA PRO A 244 -12.16 20.51 -4.36
C PRO A 244 -12.51 19.18 -5.02
N LYS A 245 -13.52 19.15 -5.91
CA LYS A 245 -13.88 17.95 -6.66
C LYS A 245 -12.78 17.55 -7.64
N CYS A 246 -12.18 18.52 -8.34
CA CYS A 246 -11.03 18.26 -9.20
C CYS A 246 -9.85 17.74 -8.40
N PHE A 247 -9.54 18.36 -7.24
CA PHE A 247 -8.45 17.93 -6.38
C PHE A 247 -8.62 16.50 -5.87
N ALA A 248 -9.82 16.17 -5.39
CA ALA A 248 -10.15 14.81 -4.92
C ALA A 248 -9.99 13.74 -6.02
N GLY A 249 -10.12 14.12 -7.29
CA GLY A 249 -9.95 13.22 -8.43
C GLY A 249 -8.56 13.23 -9.05
N THR A 250 -7.59 14.03 -8.56
CA THR A 250 -6.18 13.94 -8.99
C THR A 250 -5.59 12.59 -8.59
N GLY A 251 -4.60 12.09 -9.32
CA GLY A 251 -4.03 10.76 -9.10
C GLY A 251 -3.61 10.51 -7.65
N ILE A 252 -2.83 11.43 -7.06
CA ILE A 252 -2.40 11.33 -5.67
C ILE A 252 -3.56 11.36 -4.66
N MET A 253 -4.52 12.27 -4.84
CA MET A 253 -5.66 12.38 -3.92
C MET A 253 -6.65 11.24 -4.08
N HIS A 254 -6.84 10.73 -5.30
CA HIS A 254 -7.66 9.56 -5.57
C HIS A 254 -7.11 8.34 -4.82
N SER A 255 -5.79 8.12 -4.87
CA SER A 255 -5.10 7.05 -4.15
C SER A 255 -5.25 7.20 -2.63
N MET A 256 -5.08 8.41 -2.10
CA MET A 256 -5.27 8.71 -0.66
C MET A 256 -6.72 8.50 -0.20
N LEU A 257 -7.70 8.93 -1.00
CA LEU A 257 -9.12 8.72 -0.69
C LEU A 257 -9.52 7.26 -0.80
N GLY A 258 -8.96 6.52 -1.77
CA GLY A 258 -9.12 5.08 -1.89
C GLY A 258 -8.59 4.34 -0.66
N ALA A 259 -7.42 4.73 -0.17
CA ALA A 259 -6.83 4.18 1.06
C ALA A 259 -7.72 4.46 2.28
N LYS A 260 -8.19 5.70 2.43
CA LYS A 260 -9.13 6.05 3.51
C LYS A 260 -10.42 5.23 3.43
N GLN A 261 -11.01 5.10 2.24
CA GLN A 261 -12.23 4.31 2.04
C GLN A 261 -12.00 2.84 2.41
N TYR A 262 -10.83 2.28 2.06
CA TYR A 262 -10.46 0.92 2.44
C TYR A 262 -10.44 0.76 3.96
N LEU A 263 -9.79 1.67 4.68
CA LEU A 263 -9.72 1.66 6.16
C LEU A 263 -11.10 1.87 6.81
N ASP A 264 -11.90 2.79 6.27
CA ASP A 264 -13.27 3.03 6.77
C ASP A 264 -14.19 1.82 6.53
N ASN A 265 -13.98 1.07 5.44
CA ASN A 265 -14.69 -0.19 5.20
C ASN A 265 -14.22 -1.30 6.15
N ALA A 266 -12.94 -1.35 6.47
CA ALA A 266 -12.41 -2.32 7.44
C ALA A 266 -13.10 -2.19 8.81
N LYS A 267 -13.34 -0.98 9.29
CA LYS A 267 -14.05 -0.72 10.56
C LYS A 267 -15.48 -1.30 10.63
N LYS A 268 -16.11 -1.54 9.46
CA LYS A 268 -17.43 -2.18 9.44
C LYS A 268 -17.37 -3.65 9.85
N PHE A 269 -16.17 -4.26 9.85
CA PHE A 269 -15.96 -5.63 10.29
C PHE A 269 -16.49 -5.84 11.71
N GLU A 270 -16.13 -4.99 12.67
CA GLU A 270 -16.59 -5.11 14.07
C GLU A 270 -18.13 -5.12 14.18
N LYS A 271 -18.79 -4.33 13.34
CA LYS A 271 -20.26 -4.24 13.32
C LYS A 271 -20.92 -5.54 12.88
N TYR A 272 -20.37 -6.23 11.87
CA TYR A 272 -21.00 -7.42 11.29
C TYR A 272 -20.43 -8.73 11.82
N HIS A 273 -19.25 -8.71 12.43
CA HIS A 273 -18.52 -9.91 12.84
C HIS A 273 -19.35 -10.80 13.78
N LYS A 274 -19.99 -10.20 14.81
CA LYS A 274 -20.78 -10.96 15.76
C LYS A 274 -21.95 -11.72 15.09
N GLU A 275 -22.68 -11.06 14.20
CA GLU A 275 -23.78 -11.68 13.45
C GLU A 275 -23.29 -12.83 12.57
N ASN A 276 -22.19 -12.62 11.84
CA ASN A 276 -21.60 -13.64 10.97
C ASN A 276 -21.06 -14.83 11.79
N PHE A 277 -20.39 -14.55 12.93
CA PHE A 277 -19.89 -15.59 13.82
C PHE A 277 -21.02 -16.43 14.42
N ASP A 278 -22.15 -15.82 14.80
CA ASP A 278 -23.31 -16.52 15.35
C ASP A 278 -23.92 -17.49 14.31
N GLN A 279 -23.89 -17.13 13.01
CA GLN A 279 -24.39 -17.93 11.89
C GLN A 279 -23.40 -19.01 11.42
N LEU A 280 -22.13 -18.94 11.82
CA LEU A 280 -21.11 -19.91 11.45
C LEU A 280 -21.45 -21.29 12.02
N GLN A 281 -21.55 -22.28 11.15
CA GLN A 281 -21.73 -23.69 11.50
C GLN A 281 -20.41 -24.42 11.31
N VAL A 282 -19.95 -25.08 12.35
CA VAL A 282 -18.71 -25.87 12.36
C VAL A 282 -19.00 -27.25 12.93
N ILE A 283 -18.53 -28.25 12.23
CA ILE A 283 -18.54 -29.64 12.67
C ILE A 283 -17.07 -30.05 12.86
N PRO A 284 -16.59 -30.11 14.10
CA PRO A 284 -15.23 -30.57 14.39
C PRO A 284 -15.10 -32.06 14.15
N SER A 285 -13.87 -32.54 13.99
CA SER A 285 -13.58 -33.97 13.91
C SER A 285 -14.08 -34.74 15.16
N THR A 286 -14.55 -35.93 14.95
CA THR A 286 -14.89 -36.87 16.03
C THR A 286 -13.65 -37.54 16.63
N ASN A 287 -12.54 -37.60 15.89
CA ASN A 287 -11.27 -38.12 16.39
C ASN A 287 -10.70 -37.16 17.45
N LYS A 288 -10.12 -37.73 18.50
CA LYS A 288 -9.56 -36.93 19.60
C LYS A 288 -8.11 -37.33 19.83
N PHE A 289 -7.27 -36.36 20.04
CA PHE A 289 -5.92 -36.57 20.52
C PHE A 289 -5.92 -37.13 21.94
N SER A 290 -4.88 -37.85 22.29
CA SER A 290 -4.70 -38.46 23.61
C SER A 290 -4.66 -37.44 24.75
N LYS A 291 -4.24 -36.22 24.44
CA LYS A 291 -4.20 -35.06 25.33
C LYS A 291 -4.75 -33.82 24.60
N PRO A 292 -5.12 -32.76 25.33
CA PRO A 292 -5.44 -31.47 24.69
C PRO A 292 -4.36 -31.07 23.71
N SER A 293 -4.76 -30.72 22.49
CA SER A 293 -3.88 -30.51 21.35
C SER A 293 -3.58 -29.03 21.11
N THR A 294 -2.39 -28.74 20.60
CA THR A 294 -2.03 -27.39 20.16
C THR A 294 -1.72 -27.37 18.68
N VAL A 295 -2.33 -26.44 17.96
CA VAL A 295 -2.01 -26.10 16.58
C VAL A 295 -1.48 -24.67 16.55
N ILE A 296 -0.33 -24.46 15.89
CA ILE A 296 0.33 -23.15 15.81
C ILE A 296 0.40 -22.69 14.37
N LEU A 297 -0.01 -21.44 14.13
CA LEU A 297 0.21 -20.71 12.89
C LEU A 297 1.24 -19.61 13.13
N VAL A 298 2.40 -19.69 12.49
CA VAL A 298 3.42 -18.63 12.51
C VAL A 298 3.35 -17.86 11.21
N ILE A 299 3.05 -16.59 11.33
CA ILE A 299 3.00 -15.65 10.20
C ILE A 299 4.32 -14.89 10.15
N GLY A 300 5.15 -15.21 9.14
CA GLY A 300 6.38 -14.50 8.81
C GLY A 300 6.09 -13.19 8.09
N GLU A 301 7.04 -12.30 8.12
CA GLU A 301 6.99 -11.00 7.45
C GLU A 301 8.16 -10.85 6.48
N SER A 302 7.86 -10.55 5.23
CA SER A 302 8.84 -10.26 4.16
C SER A 302 9.85 -11.40 3.87
N ALA A 303 9.54 -12.65 4.26
CA ALA A 303 10.43 -13.79 4.04
C ALA A 303 10.28 -14.35 2.62
N GLY A 304 11.28 -14.11 1.76
CA GLY A 304 11.33 -14.64 0.40
C GLY A 304 11.94 -16.05 0.37
N ARG A 305 11.20 -17.07 -0.13
CA ARG A 305 11.71 -18.45 -0.17
C ARG A 305 13.01 -18.61 -0.94
N ASN A 306 13.25 -17.76 -1.97
CA ASN A 306 14.49 -17.80 -2.76
C ASN A 306 15.75 -17.44 -1.96
N PHE A 307 15.61 -16.89 -0.77
CA PHE A 307 16.70 -16.53 0.15
C PHE A 307 16.81 -17.49 1.34
N MET A 308 16.03 -18.57 1.36
CA MET A 308 16.06 -19.59 2.42
C MET A 308 16.91 -20.79 2.01
N SER A 309 17.89 -21.18 2.81
CA SER A 309 18.69 -22.39 2.55
C SER A 309 17.84 -23.66 2.57
N ALA A 310 16.74 -23.69 3.32
CA ALA A 310 15.72 -24.75 3.28
C ALA A 310 15.07 -24.91 1.89
N TYR A 311 15.12 -23.90 1.02
CA TYR A 311 14.63 -23.94 -0.37
C TYR A 311 15.77 -23.92 -1.40
N GLY A 312 17.02 -24.18 -0.98
CA GLY A 312 18.17 -24.33 -1.88
C GLY A 312 18.97 -23.04 -2.10
N TYR A 313 18.74 -21.98 -1.31
CA TYR A 313 19.62 -20.82 -1.31
C TYR A 313 21.01 -21.23 -0.83
N SER A 314 22.05 -20.95 -1.63
CA SER A 314 23.40 -21.48 -1.44
C SER A 314 24.45 -20.45 -1.06
N ALA A 315 24.14 -19.13 -1.11
CA ALA A 315 25.11 -18.11 -0.76
C ALA A 315 25.45 -18.15 0.74
N ASN A 316 24.42 -18.31 1.59
CA ASN A 316 24.56 -18.46 3.03
C ASN A 316 23.52 -19.44 3.60
N ASP A 317 23.81 -20.09 4.73
CA ASP A 317 22.86 -20.99 5.42
C ASP A 317 21.88 -20.18 6.28
N THR A 318 20.93 -19.54 5.62
CA THR A 318 19.98 -18.61 6.23
C THR A 318 18.87 -19.27 7.04
N THR A 319 18.61 -20.57 6.83
CA THR A 319 17.56 -21.32 7.57
C THR A 319 18.07 -22.72 7.94
N PRO A 320 19.15 -22.79 8.76
CA PRO A 320 19.83 -24.05 9.07
C PRO A 320 18.97 -25.05 9.84
N TRP A 321 18.09 -24.60 10.73
CA TRP A 321 17.22 -25.49 11.48
C TRP A 321 16.13 -26.09 10.58
N LEU A 322 15.42 -25.29 9.82
CA LEU A 322 14.40 -25.78 8.87
C LEU A 322 15.01 -26.73 7.85
N ARG A 323 16.14 -26.36 7.24
CA ARG A 323 16.85 -27.21 6.29
C ARG A 323 17.17 -28.59 6.89
N LYS A 324 17.81 -28.64 8.06
CA LYS A 324 18.16 -29.88 8.73
C LYS A 324 16.95 -30.69 9.17
N SER A 325 15.87 -30.03 9.60
CA SER A 325 14.63 -30.69 10.01
C SER A 325 13.96 -31.39 8.84
N ILE A 326 13.86 -30.71 7.70
CA ILE A 326 13.29 -31.27 6.46
C ILE A 326 14.17 -32.42 5.92
N GLU A 327 15.50 -32.24 5.89
CA GLU A 327 16.45 -33.27 5.43
C GLU A 327 16.39 -34.53 6.31
N LYS A 328 16.21 -34.36 7.62
CA LYS A 328 16.18 -35.47 8.58
C LYS A 328 14.82 -36.18 8.63
N ASP A 329 13.74 -35.45 8.45
CA ASP A 329 12.38 -35.91 8.73
C ASP A 329 11.38 -35.25 7.76
N SER A 330 11.45 -35.66 6.49
CA SER A 330 10.62 -35.12 5.42
C SER A 330 9.15 -35.61 5.48
N THR A 331 8.83 -36.58 6.34
CA THR A 331 7.45 -37.06 6.53
C THR A 331 6.67 -36.16 7.47
N HIS A 332 7.33 -35.56 8.48
CA HIS A 332 6.69 -34.66 9.44
C HIS A 332 6.91 -33.19 9.11
N PHE A 333 8.04 -32.82 8.46
CA PHE A 333 8.32 -31.46 8.01
C PHE A 333 8.10 -31.33 6.50
N LEU A 334 6.89 -30.97 6.10
CA LEU A 334 6.48 -30.83 4.71
C LEU A 334 6.86 -29.46 4.17
N ARG A 335 7.58 -29.40 3.04
CA ARG A 335 8.00 -28.18 2.39
C ARG A 335 7.29 -28.01 1.06
N PHE A 336 6.45 -26.97 0.94
CA PHE A 336 5.72 -26.68 -0.29
C PHE A 336 6.54 -25.78 -1.21
N ASN A 337 6.85 -26.28 -2.41
CA ASN A 337 7.85 -25.69 -3.29
C ASN A 337 7.33 -24.52 -4.14
N HIS A 338 6.02 -24.40 -4.37
CA HIS A 338 5.42 -23.47 -5.33
C HIS A 338 4.36 -22.58 -4.69
N VAL A 339 4.74 -21.88 -3.62
CA VAL A 339 3.82 -21.03 -2.85
C VAL A 339 4.07 -19.55 -3.14
N TYR A 340 2.99 -18.80 -3.33
CA TYR A 340 3.01 -17.39 -3.63
C TYR A 340 2.11 -16.61 -2.68
N SER A 341 2.48 -15.39 -2.41
CA SER A 341 1.62 -14.41 -1.76
C SER A 341 0.57 -13.90 -2.76
N SER A 342 -0.62 -13.65 -2.28
CA SER A 342 -1.70 -13.02 -3.07
C SER A 342 -1.44 -11.55 -3.38
N TYR A 343 -0.57 -10.90 -2.60
CA TYR A 343 -0.12 -9.53 -2.81
C TYR A 343 1.23 -9.27 -2.13
N GLY A 344 1.97 -8.25 -2.57
CA GLY A 344 3.30 -7.92 -2.04
C GLY A 344 3.30 -6.91 -0.91
N SER A 345 2.23 -6.80 -0.14
CA SER A 345 2.20 -6.03 1.10
C SER A 345 1.33 -6.73 2.15
N THR A 346 1.73 -6.61 3.39
CA THR A 346 1.17 -7.28 4.56
C THR A 346 -0.33 -7.18 4.65
N MET A 347 -0.90 -5.98 4.53
CA MET A 347 -2.32 -5.76 4.78
C MET A 347 -3.23 -6.48 3.79
N GLN A 348 -2.99 -6.32 2.49
CA GLN A 348 -3.82 -6.93 1.46
C GLN A 348 -3.61 -8.44 1.36
N SER A 349 -2.39 -8.89 1.66
CA SER A 349 -2.06 -10.31 1.69
C SER A 349 -2.73 -11.00 2.89
N LEU A 350 -2.48 -10.52 4.11
CA LEU A 350 -2.99 -11.15 5.32
C LEU A 350 -4.50 -10.98 5.51
N GLU A 351 -5.10 -9.86 5.04
CA GLU A 351 -6.56 -9.74 4.99
C GLU A 351 -7.20 -10.96 4.32
N ARG A 352 -6.56 -11.48 3.26
CA ARG A 352 -7.05 -12.65 2.51
C ARG A 352 -6.59 -13.97 3.11
N ALA A 353 -5.33 -14.04 3.53
CA ALA A 353 -4.80 -15.27 4.12
C ALA A 353 -5.54 -15.70 5.40
N LEU A 354 -6.02 -14.72 6.17
CA LEU A 354 -6.61 -14.94 7.49
C LEU A 354 -8.15 -14.94 7.49
N THR A 355 -8.78 -14.75 6.33
CA THR A 355 -10.24 -14.75 6.19
C THR A 355 -10.70 -15.58 5.01
N GLU A 356 -12.00 -15.85 4.94
CA GLU A 356 -12.62 -16.54 3.79
C GLU A 356 -12.62 -15.71 2.49
N LYS A 357 -12.17 -14.45 2.53
CA LYS A 357 -12.02 -13.61 1.34
C LYS A 357 -10.74 -13.99 0.60
N ASN A 358 -10.86 -14.29 -0.70
CA ASN A 358 -9.72 -14.63 -1.55
C ASN A 358 -9.80 -13.95 -2.93
N GLN A 359 -8.84 -14.21 -3.81
CA GLN A 359 -8.78 -13.65 -5.17
C GLN A 359 -9.86 -14.18 -6.11
N TYR A 360 -10.52 -15.28 -5.75
CA TYR A 360 -11.46 -16.02 -6.60
C TYR A 360 -12.92 -15.80 -6.21
N ASN A 361 -13.16 -15.10 -5.11
CA ASN A 361 -14.49 -14.73 -4.67
C ASN A 361 -14.66 -13.21 -4.53
N ASN A 362 -15.90 -12.75 -4.43
CA ASN A 362 -16.24 -11.33 -4.28
C ASN A 362 -16.64 -10.99 -2.82
N LYS A 363 -16.15 -11.76 -1.84
CA LYS A 363 -16.48 -11.49 -0.44
C LYS A 363 -15.89 -10.18 0.04
N ASP A 364 -16.68 -9.42 0.79
CA ASP A 364 -16.22 -8.19 1.43
C ASP A 364 -15.55 -8.55 2.77
N PHE A 365 -14.40 -7.99 3.05
CA PHE A 365 -13.69 -8.18 4.33
C PHE A 365 -14.60 -7.92 5.53
N SER A 366 -15.40 -6.86 5.49
CA SER A 366 -16.30 -6.49 6.60
C SER A 366 -17.34 -7.56 6.95
N ARG A 367 -17.57 -8.54 6.06
CA ARG A 367 -18.51 -9.64 6.25
C ARG A 367 -17.86 -11.01 6.28
N SER A 368 -16.54 -11.07 6.19
CA SER A 368 -15.79 -12.32 6.14
C SER A 368 -15.55 -12.88 7.55
N LEU A 369 -15.55 -14.20 7.65
CA LEU A 369 -15.11 -14.93 8.83
C LEU A 369 -13.61 -15.14 8.80
N THR A 370 -13.00 -15.33 9.97
CA THR A 370 -11.56 -15.50 10.14
C THR A 370 -11.19 -16.94 10.46
N ILE A 371 -9.92 -17.29 10.26
CA ILE A 371 -9.37 -18.59 10.71
C ILE A 371 -9.53 -18.76 12.22
N ILE A 372 -9.51 -17.67 12.99
CA ILE A 372 -9.70 -17.67 14.45
C ILE A 372 -11.15 -18.07 14.77
N ASP A 373 -12.12 -17.59 13.99
CA ASP A 373 -13.52 -17.91 14.15
C ASP A 373 -13.78 -19.42 13.94
N LEU A 374 -13.14 -20.00 12.91
CA LEU A 374 -13.22 -21.46 12.66
C LEU A 374 -12.70 -22.23 13.88
N ALA A 375 -11.49 -21.91 14.34
CA ALA A 375 -10.86 -22.59 15.47
C ALA A 375 -11.71 -22.42 16.76
N LYS A 376 -12.19 -21.21 17.04
CA LYS A 376 -13.04 -20.92 18.20
C LYS A 376 -14.35 -21.70 18.16
N LYS A 377 -15.02 -21.74 17.00
CA LYS A 377 -16.27 -22.53 16.83
C LYS A 377 -16.02 -24.04 16.94
N ALA A 378 -14.82 -24.50 16.59
CA ALA A 378 -14.41 -25.91 16.75
C ALA A 378 -14.01 -26.26 18.19
N GLY A 379 -14.03 -25.30 19.12
CA GLY A 379 -13.76 -25.52 20.53
C GLY A 379 -12.30 -25.33 20.95
N TYR A 380 -11.48 -24.71 20.12
CA TYR A 380 -10.12 -24.32 20.50
C TYR A 380 -10.15 -23.03 21.32
N LYS A 381 -9.28 -22.94 22.33
CA LYS A 381 -8.90 -21.68 22.95
C LYS A 381 -7.94 -20.96 22.01
N THR A 382 -8.26 -19.73 21.65
CA THR A 382 -7.55 -19.00 20.59
C THR A 382 -6.65 -17.90 21.16
N TYR A 383 -5.41 -17.87 20.68
CA TYR A 383 -4.40 -16.89 21.09
C TYR A 383 -3.82 -16.19 19.87
N TRP A 384 -3.59 -14.88 19.99
CA TRP A 384 -2.83 -14.07 19.03
C TRP A 384 -1.72 -13.35 19.76
N PHE A 385 -0.48 -13.66 19.44
CA PHE A 385 0.71 -12.98 19.95
C PHE A 385 1.45 -12.31 18.82
N SER A 386 1.75 -11.00 18.94
CA SER A 386 2.31 -10.22 17.85
C SER A 386 3.46 -9.33 18.30
N ASN A 387 4.54 -9.30 17.47
CA ASN A 387 5.61 -8.32 17.53
C ASN A 387 5.37 -7.13 16.58
N GLN A 388 4.27 -7.14 15.83
CA GLN A 388 3.90 -5.99 14.98
C GLN A 388 3.35 -4.86 15.83
N SER A 389 3.52 -3.61 15.36
CA SER A 389 3.03 -2.44 16.10
C SER A 389 1.50 -2.33 16.11
N VAL A 390 0.95 -1.89 17.25
CA VAL A 390 -0.47 -1.60 17.41
C VAL A 390 -0.75 -0.09 17.51
N LYS A 391 0.29 0.72 17.69
CA LYS A 391 0.19 2.19 17.90
C LYS A 391 -0.04 2.96 16.58
N ASN A 392 -1.02 2.53 15.81
CA ASN A 392 -1.40 3.16 14.54
C ASN A 392 -2.55 4.15 14.74
N THR A 393 -2.69 5.09 13.82
CA THR A 393 -3.76 6.10 13.84
C THR A 393 -5.15 5.53 13.55
N ALA A 394 -5.23 4.30 13.04
CA ALA A 394 -6.48 3.60 12.75
C ALA A 394 -6.29 2.09 12.90
N ASP A 395 -7.35 1.38 13.32
CA ASP A 395 -7.36 -0.07 13.36
C ASP A 395 -7.20 -0.66 11.96
N THR A 396 -6.25 -1.58 11.84
CA THR A 396 -5.96 -2.27 10.59
C THR A 396 -6.81 -3.54 10.47
N PRO A 397 -7.07 -4.07 9.26
CA PRO A 397 -7.72 -5.37 9.10
C PRO A 397 -7.09 -6.47 9.95
N ILE A 398 -5.76 -6.50 10.05
CA ILE A 398 -5.04 -7.51 10.83
C ILE A 398 -5.31 -7.37 12.34
N GLN A 399 -5.35 -6.14 12.85
CA GLN A 399 -5.69 -5.87 14.25
C GLN A 399 -7.14 -6.26 14.55
N LEU A 400 -8.07 -6.01 13.62
CA LEU A 400 -9.47 -6.42 13.75
C LEU A 400 -9.59 -7.95 13.79
N ILE A 401 -8.87 -8.67 12.91
CA ILE A 401 -8.80 -10.13 12.93
C ILE A 401 -8.21 -10.62 14.25
N ALA A 402 -7.08 -10.07 14.68
CA ALA A 402 -6.39 -10.45 15.91
C ALA A 402 -7.29 -10.34 17.16
N ARG A 403 -8.12 -9.30 17.23
CA ARG A 403 -9.06 -9.08 18.32
C ARG A 403 -10.23 -10.08 18.38
N THR A 404 -10.42 -10.91 17.35
CA THR A 404 -11.40 -12.01 17.43
C THR A 404 -10.91 -13.18 18.26
N ALA A 405 -9.59 -13.28 18.56
CA ALA A 405 -9.02 -14.26 19.46
C ALA A 405 -9.49 -14.08 20.90
N ASP A 406 -9.52 -15.18 21.69
CA ASP A 406 -9.84 -15.11 23.12
C ASP A 406 -8.79 -14.32 23.90
N VAL A 407 -7.53 -14.41 23.46
CA VAL A 407 -6.40 -13.67 24.03
C VAL A 407 -5.60 -13.07 22.88
N ALA A 408 -5.62 -11.75 22.75
CA ALA A 408 -4.77 -11.01 21.83
C ALA A 408 -3.76 -10.16 22.63
N TYR A 409 -2.47 -10.28 22.32
CA TYR A 409 -1.41 -9.58 23.03
C TYR A 409 -0.31 -9.13 22.07
N TRP A 410 0.03 -7.86 22.13
CA TRP A 410 1.15 -7.25 21.41
C TRP A 410 2.28 -6.97 22.39
N ILE A 411 3.48 -7.45 22.08
CA ILE A 411 4.63 -7.27 23.01
C ILE A 411 5.03 -5.81 23.16
N GLU A 412 4.66 -4.94 22.22
CA GLU A 412 4.86 -3.49 22.31
C GLU A 412 4.09 -2.86 23.48
N ASP A 413 2.94 -3.41 23.87
CA ASP A 413 2.13 -2.88 24.98
C ASP A 413 2.86 -3.00 26.33
N GLY A 414 3.77 -3.97 26.48
CA GLY A 414 4.62 -4.14 27.65
C GLY A 414 5.99 -3.45 27.57
N ASN A 415 6.26 -2.71 26.49
CA ASN A 415 7.59 -2.10 26.26
C ASN A 415 7.69 -0.69 26.86
N GLU A 416 7.71 -0.59 28.18
CA GLU A 416 7.82 0.69 28.92
C GLU A 416 9.14 1.43 28.66
N ASN A 417 10.20 0.72 28.28
CA ASN A 417 11.54 1.28 28.10
C ASN A 417 11.85 1.66 26.65
N ASN A 418 10.92 1.56 25.72
CA ASN A 418 11.09 1.83 24.29
C ASN A 418 12.34 1.15 23.68
N ARG A 419 12.70 -0.05 24.14
CA ARG A 419 13.78 -0.83 23.55
C ARG A 419 13.35 -1.41 22.20
N ILE A 420 14.32 -1.77 21.37
CA ILE A 420 14.05 -2.56 20.17
C ILE A 420 13.54 -3.93 20.61
N LEU A 421 12.40 -4.36 20.07
CA LEU A 421 11.80 -5.66 20.30
C LEU A 421 12.18 -6.60 19.15
N TYR A 422 12.56 -7.81 19.53
CA TYR A 422 12.90 -8.88 18.58
C TYR A 422 11.86 -9.99 18.65
N ASP A 423 11.75 -10.82 17.62
CA ASP A 423 10.74 -11.90 17.59
C ASP A 423 10.94 -12.95 18.68
N GLY A 424 12.16 -13.10 19.19
CA GLY A 424 12.41 -13.89 20.40
C GLY A 424 11.69 -13.39 21.66
N ASP A 425 11.27 -12.13 21.71
CA ASP A 425 10.45 -11.59 22.80
C ASP A 425 9.02 -12.13 22.82
N LEU A 426 8.59 -12.86 21.77
CA LEU A 426 7.32 -13.59 21.74
C LEU A 426 7.36 -14.90 22.53
N LEU A 427 8.54 -15.50 22.73
CA LEU A 427 8.67 -16.81 23.40
C LEU A 427 8.08 -16.85 24.81
N PRO A 428 8.22 -15.82 25.68
CA PRO A 428 7.56 -15.78 26.97
C PRO A 428 6.02 -15.83 26.88
N CYS A 429 5.42 -15.42 25.76
CA CYS A 429 3.96 -15.46 25.59
C CYS A 429 3.42 -16.90 25.53
N LEU A 430 4.20 -17.85 25.00
CA LEU A 430 3.82 -19.27 24.96
C LEU A 430 3.64 -19.84 26.37
N LYS A 431 4.33 -19.32 27.39
CA LYS A 431 4.16 -19.74 28.79
C LYS A 431 2.81 -19.33 29.40
N LYS A 432 2.07 -18.42 28.73
CA LYS A 432 0.73 -17.97 29.14
C LYS A 432 -0.38 -18.90 28.60
N VAL A 433 -0.04 -19.82 27.70
CA VAL A 433 -0.99 -20.75 27.09
C VAL A 433 -1.34 -21.87 28.08
N ASN A 434 -2.63 -22.16 28.22
CA ASN A 434 -3.10 -23.25 29.07
C ASN A 434 -2.96 -24.60 28.34
N ALA A 435 -2.00 -25.42 28.76
CA ALA A 435 -1.75 -26.73 28.17
C ALA A 435 -2.87 -27.78 28.40
N ASN A 436 -3.85 -27.46 29.26
CA ASN A 436 -4.99 -28.34 29.54
C ASN A 436 -6.20 -28.08 28.64
N GLU A 437 -6.06 -27.20 27.64
CA GLU A 437 -7.10 -26.87 26.65
C GLU A 437 -6.57 -27.18 25.24
N ASN A 438 -7.49 -27.41 24.29
CA ASN A 438 -7.12 -27.40 22.87
C ASN A 438 -6.81 -25.98 22.45
N ASN A 439 -5.64 -25.73 21.91
CA ASN A 439 -5.15 -24.39 21.63
C ASN A 439 -4.93 -24.18 20.12
N PHE A 440 -5.40 -23.04 19.61
CA PHE A 440 -4.99 -22.49 18.33
C PHE A 440 -4.24 -21.18 18.55
N ILE A 441 -2.95 -21.17 18.23
CA ILE A 441 -2.05 -20.06 18.54
C ILE A 441 -1.58 -19.45 17.24
N VAL A 442 -1.81 -18.15 17.05
CA VAL A 442 -1.23 -17.36 15.97
C VAL A 442 -0.07 -16.54 16.53
N LEU A 443 1.10 -16.70 15.94
CA LEU A 443 2.30 -15.91 16.21
C LEU A 443 2.60 -15.05 15.01
N HIS A 444 2.52 -13.73 15.14
CA HIS A 444 2.76 -12.77 14.07
C HIS A 444 4.07 -12.03 14.33
N VAL A 445 5.12 -12.45 13.62
CA VAL A 445 6.48 -11.94 13.82
C VAL A 445 6.71 -10.64 13.05
N MET A 446 7.78 -9.91 13.39
CA MET A 446 8.29 -8.77 12.62
C MET A 446 9.19 -9.24 11.48
N GLY A 447 9.75 -10.42 11.58
CA GLY A 447 10.49 -11.11 10.55
C GLY A 447 11.59 -10.29 9.90
N SER A 448 11.64 -10.37 8.57
CA SER A 448 12.60 -9.63 7.74
C SER A 448 12.04 -8.31 7.20
N HIS A 449 11.14 -7.64 7.96
CA HIS A 449 10.62 -6.32 7.60
C HIS A 449 11.74 -5.29 7.40
N GLU A 450 11.51 -4.27 6.59
CA GLU A 450 12.49 -3.20 6.29
C GLU A 450 13.19 -2.67 7.55
N LEU A 451 14.42 -2.18 7.40
CA LEU A 451 15.43 -2.00 8.45
C LEU A 451 15.84 -3.33 9.10
N THR A 452 16.17 -4.28 8.26
CA THR A 452 16.57 -5.63 8.66
C THR A 452 17.68 -5.67 9.73
N LEU A 453 18.55 -4.65 9.78
CA LEU A 453 19.54 -4.47 10.87
C LEU A 453 18.89 -4.44 12.28
N HIS A 454 17.64 -4.04 12.39
CA HIS A 454 16.90 -3.96 13.65
C HIS A 454 15.97 -5.16 13.89
N ARG A 455 16.08 -6.21 13.09
CA ARG A 455 15.20 -7.40 13.20
C ARG A 455 15.83 -8.56 13.94
N PHE A 456 17.09 -8.45 14.31
CA PHE A 456 17.82 -9.45 15.10
C PHE A 456 18.74 -8.76 16.12
N PRO A 457 19.05 -9.41 17.27
CA PRO A 457 20.01 -8.87 18.24
C PRO A 457 21.41 -8.77 17.63
N PRO A 458 22.21 -7.75 17.96
CA PRO A 458 23.56 -7.57 17.38
C PRO A 458 24.46 -8.79 17.51
N GLU A 459 24.35 -9.58 18.60
CA GLU A 459 25.07 -10.82 18.83
C GLU A 459 24.69 -11.95 17.87
N PHE A 460 23.57 -11.79 17.14
CA PHE A 460 23.09 -12.75 16.15
C PHE A 460 23.63 -12.48 14.74
N THR A 461 24.40 -11.43 14.54
CA THR A 461 25.05 -11.13 13.24
C THR A 461 25.96 -12.29 12.83
N ARG A 462 25.71 -12.88 11.66
CA ARG A 462 26.43 -14.03 11.12
C ARG A 462 27.07 -13.74 9.76
N PHE A 463 26.38 -13.01 8.90
CA PHE A 463 26.75 -12.80 7.49
C PHE A 463 27.24 -11.39 7.21
N GLY A 464 26.88 -10.43 8.05
CA GLY A 464 27.30 -9.04 7.97
C GLY A 464 28.33 -8.63 9.02
N THR A 465 28.46 -7.32 9.21
CA THR A 465 29.28 -6.71 10.26
C THR A 465 28.37 -6.10 11.32
N VAL A 466 28.66 -6.39 12.59
CA VAL A 466 27.83 -5.91 13.72
C VAL A 466 27.63 -4.39 13.66
N GLY A 467 26.38 -3.96 13.68
CA GLY A 467 26.00 -2.56 13.67
C GLY A 467 26.22 -1.81 12.34
N VAL A 468 26.65 -2.51 11.29
CA VAL A 468 26.83 -1.93 9.95
C VAL A 468 25.63 -2.29 9.10
N PHE A 469 25.00 -1.27 8.51
CA PHE A 469 23.87 -1.47 7.62
C PHE A 469 24.33 -1.97 6.24
N ASP A 470 23.93 -3.17 5.89
CA ASP A 470 24.03 -3.77 4.56
C ASP A 470 22.74 -4.51 4.23
N LEU A 471 22.13 -4.17 3.09
CA LEU A 471 20.79 -4.67 2.73
C LEU A 471 20.73 -6.19 2.62
N VAL A 472 21.75 -6.82 2.02
CA VAL A 472 21.72 -8.26 1.74
C VAL A 472 22.08 -9.05 3.00
N SER A 473 23.23 -8.76 3.62
CA SER A 473 23.67 -9.51 4.78
C SER A 473 22.75 -9.34 5.99
N ASN A 474 22.19 -8.12 6.21
CA ASN A 474 21.22 -7.94 7.29
C ASN A 474 19.89 -8.65 7.02
N TYR A 475 19.48 -8.76 5.74
CA TYR A 475 18.31 -9.57 5.39
C TYR A 475 18.56 -11.07 5.65
N GLU A 476 19.74 -11.57 5.28
CA GLU A 476 20.14 -12.94 5.56
C GLU A 476 20.26 -13.22 7.07
N ASP A 477 20.81 -12.29 7.85
CA ASP A 477 20.88 -12.36 9.30
C ASP A 477 19.49 -12.38 9.94
N SER A 478 18.55 -11.55 9.45
CA SER A 478 17.18 -11.55 9.94
C SER A 478 16.48 -12.89 9.67
N MET A 479 16.68 -13.49 8.49
CA MET A 479 16.15 -14.81 8.14
C MET A 479 16.74 -15.90 9.04
N ALA A 480 18.04 -15.84 9.36
CA ALA A 480 18.67 -16.79 10.26
C ALA A 480 18.20 -16.64 11.71
N TYR A 481 17.83 -15.43 12.11
CA TYR A 481 17.23 -15.19 13.42
C TYR A 481 15.80 -15.73 13.47
N ASP A 482 14.99 -15.53 12.42
CA ASP A 482 13.65 -16.09 12.32
C ASP A 482 13.67 -17.62 12.37
N ASP A 483 14.60 -18.26 11.68
CA ASP A 483 14.78 -19.73 11.74
C ASP A 483 15.08 -20.20 13.17
N TRP A 484 15.90 -19.47 13.91
CA TRP A 484 16.17 -19.75 15.34
C TRP A 484 14.90 -19.55 16.19
N VAL A 485 14.13 -18.47 15.96
CA VAL A 485 12.87 -18.21 16.69
C VAL A 485 11.87 -19.34 16.43
N LEU A 486 11.72 -19.78 15.18
CA LEU A 486 10.88 -20.91 14.80
C LEU A 486 11.30 -22.20 15.53
N GLN A 487 12.60 -22.47 15.63
CA GLN A 487 13.14 -23.59 16.40
C GLN A 487 12.74 -23.51 17.87
N GLN A 488 12.84 -22.34 18.50
CA GLN A 488 12.47 -22.17 19.92
C GLN A 488 10.96 -22.36 20.14
N ILE A 489 10.12 -21.79 19.26
CA ILE A 489 8.67 -21.98 19.28
C ILE A 489 8.32 -23.47 19.19
N PHE A 490 8.88 -24.15 18.18
CA PHE A 490 8.66 -25.58 17.95
C PHE A 490 9.07 -26.43 19.16
N SER A 491 10.28 -26.23 19.69
CA SER A 491 10.80 -26.99 20.82
C SER A 491 9.93 -26.80 22.06
N TYR A 492 9.60 -25.55 22.41
CA TYR A 492 8.75 -25.27 23.57
C TYR A 492 7.35 -25.89 23.42
N ALA A 493 6.72 -25.73 22.26
CA ALA A 493 5.36 -26.22 22.03
C ALA A 493 5.30 -27.76 22.02
N ARG A 494 6.31 -28.42 21.44
CA ARG A 494 6.41 -29.88 21.45
C ARG A 494 6.57 -30.44 22.87
N GLU A 495 7.40 -29.81 23.69
CA GLU A 495 7.68 -30.25 25.06
C GLU A 495 6.55 -29.94 26.04
N ASN A 496 5.88 -28.78 25.89
CA ASN A 496 5.00 -28.24 26.92
C ASN A 496 3.52 -28.13 26.53
N LEU A 497 3.20 -28.11 25.22
CA LEU A 497 1.85 -27.77 24.75
C LEU A 497 1.21 -28.88 23.89
N ASN A 498 1.77 -30.08 23.86
CA ASN A 498 1.29 -31.17 23.01
C ASN A 498 1.05 -30.71 21.56
N LEU A 499 2.11 -30.21 20.89
CA LEU A 499 2.06 -29.69 19.53
C LEU A 499 1.66 -30.79 18.55
N GLN A 500 0.57 -30.60 17.82
CA GLN A 500 0.08 -31.54 16.80
C GLN A 500 0.35 -31.06 15.38
N ALA A 501 0.25 -29.76 15.14
CA ALA A 501 0.63 -29.15 13.87
C ALA A 501 1.24 -27.75 14.07
N MET A 502 2.23 -27.42 13.25
CA MET A 502 2.77 -26.05 13.14
C MET A 502 2.86 -25.68 11.67
N VAL A 503 2.23 -24.56 11.31
CA VAL A 503 2.25 -24.00 9.97
C VAL A 503 3.06 -22.71 10.00
N PHE A 504 4.06 -22.61 9.14
CA PHE A 504 4.82 -21.36 8.90
C PHE A 504 4.64 -20.94 7.45
N PHE A 505 4.21 -19.69 7.25
CA PHE A 505 4.20 -19.04 5.94
C PHE A 505 4.56 -17.57 6.11
N SER A 506 5.00 -16.91 5.02
CA SER A 506 5.19 -15.46 5.02
C SER A 506 4.04 -14.73 4.35
N ASP A 507 3.78 -13.53 4.79
CA ASP A 507 2.79 -12.63 4.20
C ASP A 507 3.12 -12.29 2.74
N HIS A 508 4.39 -11.96 2.44
CA HIS A 508 4.97 -11.77 1.11
C HIS A 508 6.49 -12.00 1.18
N GLY A 509 7.14 -12.03 0.03
CA GLY A 509 8.59 -12.06 -0.07
C GLY A 509 9.20 -10.66 -0.16
N ALA A 510 10.53 -10.60 -0.07
CA ALA A 510 11.31 -9.42 -0.35
C ALA A 510 12.52 -9.76 -1.23
N ASN A 511 13.05 -8.77 -1.92
CA ASN A 511 14.31 -8.86 -2.66
C ASN A 511 15.29 -7.82 -2.09
N PRO A 512 16.30 -8.22 -1.31
CA PRO A 512 17.25 -7.27 -0.71
C PRO A 512 18.17 -6.59 -1.73
N TYR A 513 18.24 -7.08 -2.97
CA TYR A 513 19.00 -6.43 -4.04
C TYR A 513 18.25 -5.29 -4.72
N ARG A 514 16.95 -5.14 -4.48
CA ARG A 514 16.11 -4.14 -5.14
C ARG A 514 15.18 -3.46 -4.15
N LYS A 515 14.85 -2.21 -4.41
CA LYS A 515 13.83 -1.49 -3.63
C LYS A 515 12.46 -2.12 -3.83
N ARG A 516 11.71 -2.20 -2.75
CA ARG A 516 10.33 -2.68 -2.75
C ARG A 516 9.44 -1.73 -3.55
N VAL A 517 8.55 -2.29 -4.36
CA VAL A 517 7.56 -1.52 -5.15
C VAL A 517 6.16 -1.86 -4.67
N ALA A 518 5.28 -0.85 -4.62
CA ALA A 518 3.90 -1.02 -4.18
C ALA A 518 2.95 -1.54 -5.28
N ASP A 519 3.34 -1.40 -6.55
CA ASP A 519 2.57 -1.85 -7.71
C ASP A 519 3.45 -2.56 -8.73
N ASN A 520 2.83 -3.37 -9.59
CA ASN A 520 3.52 -4.24 -10.55
C ASN A 520 4.62 -5.07 -9.88
N ILE A 521 4.26 -5.68 -8.76
CA ILE A 521 5.17 -6.37 -7.84
C ILE A 521 5.90 -7.49 -8.58
N PRO A 522 7.24 -7.55 -8.57
CA PRO A 522 8.00 -8.65 -9.18
C PRO A 522 7.64 -9.99 -8.55
N PHE A 523 7.69 -11.08 -9.30
CA PHE A 523 7.37 -12.42 -8.77
C PHE A 523 8.25 -12.82 -7.59
N ILE A 524 9.51 -12.43 -7.57
CA ILE A 524 10.41 -12.72 -6.44
C ILE A 524 9.89 -12.16 -5.09
N ASN A 525 9.16 -11.05 -5.12
CA ASN A 525 8.51 -10.48 -3.92
C ASN A 525 7.18 -11.16 -3.58
N LEU A 526 6.72 -12.06 -4.43
CA LEU A 526 5.49 -12.84 -4.22
C LEU A 526 5.79 -14.30 -3.87
N ARG A 527 7.01 -14.78 -4.08
CA ARG A 527 7.43 -16.16 -3.75
C ARG A 527 7.70 -16.25 -2.25
N ILE A 528 6.91 -17.04 -1.54
CA ILE A 528 6.95 -17.18 -0.09
C ILE A 528 7.19 -18.63 0.34
N PRO A 529 7.73 -18.87 1.55
CA PRO A 529 7.77 -20.19 2.15
C PRO A 529 6.39 -20.63 2.61
N LEU A 530 6.14 -21.94 2.59
CA LEU A 530 5.12 -22.63 3.35
C LEU A 530 5.72 -23.93 3.85
N ILE A 531 5.77 -24.10 5.17
CA ILE A 531 6.28 -25.31 5.83
C ILE A 531 5.25 -25.74 6.86
N ILE A 532 4.91 -27.01 6.85
CA ILE A 532 3.94 -27.62 7.76
C ILE A 532 4.63 -28.75 8.51
N TYR A 533 4.61 -28.68 9.83
CA TYR A 533 4.94 -29.80 10.70
C TYR A 533 3.66 -30.49 11.17
N LEU A 534 3.65 -31.83 11.12
CA LEU A 534 2.60 -32.68 11.68
C LEU A 534 3.23 -33.70 12.65
N SER A 535 2.58 -33.97 13.77
CA SER A 535 3.07 -34.95 14.75
C SER A 535 2.75 -36.40 14.33
N ASP A 536 3.44 -37.38 14.91
CA ASP A 536 3.13 -38.82 14.74
C ASP A 536 1.65 -39.13 15.09
N GLU A 537 1.13 -38.49 16.15
CA GLU A 537 -0.26 -38.69 16.56
C GLU A 537 -1.25 -38.07 15.57
N TYR A 538 -0.89 -36.90 14.98
CA TYR A 538 -1.69 -36.27 13.92
C TYR A 538 -1.76 -37.19 12.69
N GLU A 539 -0.64 -37.72 12.24
CA GLU A 539 -0.57 -38.63 11.09
C GLU A 539 -1.41 -39.91 11.31
N GLN A 540 -1.33 -40.47 12.51
CA GLN A 540 -2.12 -41.67 12.87
C GLN A 540 -3.62 -41.40 12.88
N LEU A 541 -4.06 -40.25 13.37
CA LEU A 541 -5.46 -39.87 13.45
C LEU A 541 -6.05 -39.42 12.10
N TYR A 542 -5.21 -38.78 11.26
CA TYR A 542 -5.63 -38.16 10.01
C TYR A 542 -4.72 -38.53 8.82
N PRO A 543 -4.55 -39.87 8.56
CA PRO A 543 -3.61 -40.33 7.54
C PRO A 543 -3.96 -39.86 6.12
N GLN A 544 -5.23 -39.61 5.86
CA GLN A 544 -5.69 -39.11 4.57
C GLN A 544 -5.20 -37.68 4.30
N THR A 545 -5.36 -36.79 5.28
CA THR A 545 -4.91 -35.39 5.21
C THR A 545 -3.39 -35.32 5.08
N THR A 546 -2.66 -36.12 5.87
CA THR A 546 -1.19 -36.19 5.81
C THR A 546 -0.72 -36.68 4.44
N SER A 547 -1.32 -37.78 3.91
CA SER A 547 -0.96 -38.28 2.57
C SER A 547 -1.19 -37.26 1.46
N VAL A 548 -2.31 -36.54 1.51
CA VAL A 548 -2.62 -35.51 0.51
C VAL A 548 -1.63 -34.35 0.60
N LEU A 549 -1.29 -33.87 1.81
CA LEU A 549 -0.31 -32.80 1.98
C LEU A 549 1.07 -33.20 1.45
N ILE A 550 1.51 -34.45 1.67
CA ILE A 550 2.76 -34.99 1.10
C ILE A 550 2.70 -35.01 -0.44
N GLU A 551 1.59 -35.50 -1.02
CA GLU A 551 1.39 -35.51 -2.47
C GLU A 551 1.38 -34.10 -3.07
N HIS A 552 0.93 -33.10 -2.29
CA HIS A 552 0.78 -31.71 -2.72
C HIS A 552 2.00 -30.82 -2.45
N GLU A 553 3.15 -31.31 -1.97
CA GLU A 553 4.36 -30.51 -1.76
C GLU A 553 4.81 -29.73 -3.01
N ASN A 554 4.50 -30.27 -4.21
CA ASN A 554 4.81 -29.66 -5.49
C ASN A 554 3.59 -29.02 -6.18
N GLN A 555 2.46 -28.88 -5.49
CA GLN A 555 1.31 -28.15 -6.00
C GLN A 555 1.52 -26.64 -5.87
N TYR A 556 0.91 -25.90 -6.78
CA TYR A 556 0.91 -24.44 -6.78
C TYR A 556 -0.16 -23.93 -5.84
N PHE A 557 0.23 -23.00 -4.95
CA PHE A 557 -0.64 -22.48 -3.91
C PHE A 557 -0.43 -20.97 -3.71
N THR A 558 -1.49 -20.25 -3.30
CA THR A 558 -1.40 -18.85 -2.86
C THR A 558 -1.96 -18.69 -1.46
N ASN A 559 -1.33 -17.79 -0.67
CA ASN A 559 -1.67 -17.65 0.74
C ASN A 559 -3.09 -17.13 1.03
N ASP A 560 -3.80 -16.60 0.05
CA ASP A 560 -5.22 -16.24 0.20
C ASP A 560 -6.16 -17.47 0.28
N LEU A 561 -5.62 -18.68 0.14
CA LEU A 561 -6.31 -19.95 0.38
C LEU A 561 -5.93 -20.58 1.73
N MET A 562 -5.20 -19.86 2.60
CA MET A 562 -4.81 -20.34 3.94
C MET A 562 -6.02 -20.57 4.85
N TYR A 563 -7.12 -19.85 4.64
CA TYR A 563 -8.34 -20.04 5.42
C TYR A 563 -8.87 -21.48 5.29
N GLU A 564 -8.92 -21.99 4.08
CA GLU A 564 -9.34 -23.37 3.79
C GLU A 564 -8.29 -24.38 4.28
N LEU A 565 -7.01 -24.16 4.01
CA LEU A 565 -5.93 -25.04 4.48
C LEU A 565 -5.91 -25.20 6.00
N ILE A 566 -6.06 -24.09 6.75
CA ILE A 566 -6.13 -24.16 8.22
C ILE A 566 -7.40 -24.90 8.66
N GLY A 567 -8.53 -24.68 8.00
CA GLY A 567 -9.75 -25.46 8.22
C GLY A 567 -9.54 -26.96 8.04
N GLY A 568 -8.84 -27.36 6.97
CA GLY A 568 -8.47 -28.75 6.69
C GLY A 568 -7.50 -29.34 7.72
N ILE A 569 -6.45 -28.58 8.13
CA ILE A 569 -5.52 -29.01 9.19
C ILE A 569 -6.23 -29.18 10.54
N LEU A 570 -7.17 -28.30 10.87
CA LEU A 570 -8.00 -28.42 12.08
C LEU A 570 -9.08 -29.49 11.95
N GLN A 571 -9.20 -30.18 10.79
CA GLN A 571 -10.19 -31.20 10.51
C GLN A 571 -11.63 -30.70 10.72
N ILE A 572 -11.90 -29.49 10.27
CA ILE A 572 -13.18 -28.81 10.41
C ILE A 572 -13.99 -28.96 9.13
N LYS A 573 -15.30 -29.27 9.27
CA LYS A 573 -16.28 -29.09 8.20
C LYS A 573 -17.15 -27.88 8.50
N SER A 574 -17.34 -27.03 7.51
CA SER A 574 -18.12 -25.82 7.65
C SER A 574 -18.81 -25.43 6.35
N ASN A 575 -19.94 -24.74 6.46
CA ASN A 575 -20.61 -24.10 5.32
C ASN A 575 -19.82 -22.89 4.74
N HIS A 576 -18.71 -22.54 5.35
CA HIS A 576 -17.80 -21.47 4.95
C HIS A 576 -16.43 -21.96 4.46
N LEU A 577 -16.27 -23.27 4.27
CA LEU A 577 -15.08 -23.91 3.71
C LEU A 577 -15.40 -24.54 2.35
N ASP A 578 -14.49 -24.38 1.39
CA ASP A 578 -14.56 -25.02 0.07
C ASP A 578 -13.37 -25.98 -0.10
N GLU A 579 -13.65 -27.28 -0.11
CA GLU A 579 -12.63 -28.34 -0.27
C GLU A 579 -11.81 -28.18 -1.56
N LYS A 580 -12.35 -27.51 -2.58
CA LYS A 580 -11.62 -27.23 -3.84
C LYS A 580 -10.51 -26.18 -3.68
N ASN A 581 -10.56 -25.41 -2.61
CA ASN A 581 -9.56 -24.38 -2.28
C ASN A 581 -8.59 -24.86 -1.18
N ASP A 582 -8.85 -26.03 -0.58
CA ASP A 582 -8.07 -26.60 0.51
C ASP A 582 -6.92 -27.45 -0.03
N LEU A 583 -5.68 -27.03 0.18
CA LEU A 583 -4.46 -27.75 -0.22
C LEU A 583 -4.35 -29.14 0.47
N SER A 584 -5.01 -29.34 1.61
CA SER A 584 -5.06 -30.62 2.33
C SER A 584 -6.16 -31.57 1.82
N SER A 585 -6.94 -31.13 0.83
CA SER A 585 -8.02 -31.91 0.21
C SER A 585 -7.59 -32.50 -1.14
N LYS A 586 -8.09 -33.71 -1.46
CA LYS A 586 -7.95 -34.32 -2.80
C LYS A 586 -8.72 -33.53 -3.89
N GLU A 587 -9.68 -32.71 -3.49
CA GLU A 587 -10.49 -31.91 -4.39
C GLU A 587 -9.78 -30.59 -4.78
N PHE A 588 -8.57 -30.33 -4.27
CA PHE A 588 -7.83 -29.10 -4.58
C PHE A 588 -7.68 -28.90 -6.09
N GLN A 589 -8.21 -27.77 -6.60
CA GLN A 589 -8.42 -27.57 -8.03
C GLN A 589 -7.35 -26.75 -8.75
N PHE A 590 -6.48 -26.06 -8.01
CA PHE A 590 -5.57 -25.11 -8.61
C PHE A 590 -4.30 -25.77 -9.17
N THR A 591 -3.89 -25.26 -10.32
CA THR A 591 -2.68 -25.66 -11.02
C THR A 591 -1.87 -24.40 -11.36
N ARG A 592 -0.65 -24.57 -11.87
CA ARG A 592 0.17 -23.45 -12.36
C ARG A 592 -0.57 -22.55 -13.38
N ASP A 593 -1.42 -23.15 -14.22
CA ASP A 593 -2.14 -22.43 -15.28
C ASP A 593 -3.35 -21.65 -14.78
N THR A 594 -3.97 -22.09 -13.69
CA THR A 594 -5.21 -21.51 -13.17
C THR A 594 -4.99 -20.58 -11.99
N LEU A 595 -3.87 -20.74 -11.28
CA LEU A 595 -3.57 -19.96 -10.09
C LEU A 595 -3.08 -18.55 -10.45
N LYS A 596 -3.55 -17.56 -9.68
CA LYS A 596 -3.23 -16.16 -9.85
C LYS A 596 -2.59 -15.58 -8.59
N THR A 597 -1.90 -14.45 -8.76
CA THR A 597 -1.34 -13.62 -7.69
C THR A 597 -1.53 -12.14 -8.01
N ASP A 598 -1.02 -11.24 -7.18
CA ASP A 598 -1.13 -9.80 -7.35
C ASP A 598 -2.60 -9.35 -7.46
N LEU A 599 -3.46 -9.88 -6.58
CA LEU A 599 -4.92 -9.67 -6.56
C LEU A 599 -5.59 -10.05 -7.90
N GLY A 600 -5.18 -11.14 -8.50
CA GLY A 600 -5.71 -11.67 -9.75
C GLY A 600 -5.16 -11.00 -11.02
N ARG A 601 -4.23 -10.04 -10.89
CA ARG A 601 -3.63 -9.31 -12.02
C ARG A 601 -2.54 -10.10 -12.75
N LYS A 602 -1.88 -11.06 -12.07
CA LYS A 602 -0.80 -11.88 -12.63
C LYS A 602 -1.17 -13.36 -12.61
N ASN A 603 -0.83 -14.07 -13.66
CA ASN A 603 -0.93 -15.53 -13.68
C ASN A 603 0.41 -16.12 -13.24
N ILE A 604 0.40 -17.13 -12.38
CA ILE A 604 1.63 -17.75 -11.87
C ILE A 604 2.41 -18.45 -13.00
N LYS A 605 1.74 -18.92 -14.06
CA LYS A 605 2.40 -19.49 -15.23
C LYS A 605 3.38 -18.52 -15.92
N ASP A 606 3.22 -17.21 -15.72
CA ASP A 606 4.08 -16.18 -16.28
C ASP A 606 5.37 -15.97 -15.47
N ASP A 607 5.54 -16.68 -14.35
CA ASP A 607 6.79 -16.73 -13.58
C ASP A 607 7.75 -17.75 -14.20
N TYR A 608 8.55 -17.31 -15.17
CA TYR A 608 9.51 -18.17 -15.88
C TYR A 608 10.82 -18.41 -15.11
N ASN A 609 11.08 -17.64 -14.07
CA ASN A 609 12.34 -17.64 -13.32
C ASN A 609 12.16 -18.07 -11.86
N GLU A 610 11.19 -18.91 -11.59
CA GLU A 610 10.71 -19.29 -10.25
C GLU A 610 11.81 -19.63 -9.22
N ASN A 611 12.90 -20.24 -9.67
CA ASN A 611 14.02 -20.65 -8.82
C ASN A 611 15.25 -19.70 -8.90
N LYS A 612 15.11 -18.54 -9.56
CA LYS A 612 16.20 -17.59 -9.72
C LYS A 612 15.97 -16.33 -8.87
N ILE A 613 17.07 -15.79 -8.37
CA ILE A 613 17.14 -14.45 -7.80
C ILE A 613 17.37 -13.49 -8.98
N GLU A 614 16.43 -12.60 -9.27
CA GLU A 614 16.47 -11.64 -10.37
C GLU A 614 16.97 -10.27 -9.93
#